data_34d5b86f4c5ccf6e52b6b418704cceae
#
_entry.id   34d5b86f4c5ccf6e52b6b418704cceae
#
_cell.length_a   1.000
_cell.length_b   1.000
_cell.length_c   1.000
_cell.angle_alpha   90.00
_cell.angle_beta   90.00
_cell.angle_gamma   90.00
#
_symmetry.space_group_name_H-M   'P 1'
#
loop_
_entity.id
_entity.type
_entity.pdbx_description
1 polymer ?
#
loop_
_entity_poly.entity_id
_entity_poly.type
_entity_poly.pdbx_seq_one_letter_code
_entity_poly.pdbx_strand_id
1 'polypeptide(L)'
;MSPPRRDPRSPAPPPRAVHQLVPRLAWGDAVGNQVRYLRELLRGWGYASEIYAEQWDEECREQVRPARDYPREADASSVLLIHHSYESRLVPLVKRSPGRKALVYHNVTPARLLEGFERKVAAGCVAAREELLALQPLVECAFAYSRFSAEELVAGGFPHVSVIPFAVDWRAFDVAPDPTLRAELEDGCANILFVGRAVPSKRVDDVLRVFTAYQRLYQRRSRLLVAGYLNRDSPYGAWLLGLREVLGPERVLLLGRVSAAQLSACFSVATAYLSMSQHEGFGVPLLEAMYRGVPVVAYGAAAVPETMAGAGLATLSGDPVEVAQLLAVLERQPELRTRVVEAQRARLRGLEQDAVATAVRDALRPLLEGTLPHPTPSTSGHGVELVCPGFSAAPEAPMSRFTRRLAERLPRARVLSLHAGALLTSAAPAVDSAGAGEVWRFSPDLPLPREASGELPGSSALETAVCASEAPALFLGADTRVAWDAVPRLGARAWGVVSSSERLSGSPDYGDRLLALDSGRMDEAVNRIARILETRGASRAR
;
A
#
# COMPACT_ATOMS: atom_id res chain seq x y z
N MET A 1 -10.50 7.02 -52.81
CA MET A 1 -10.08 5.69 -52.32
C MET A 1 -10.11 5.74 -50.81
N SER A 2 -11.06 5.03 -50.20
CA SER A 2 -11.09 4.88 -48.73
C SER A 2 -9.89 4.05 -48.29
N PRO A 3 -9.21 4.38 -47.18
CA PRO A 3 -8.10 3.58 -46.68
C PRO A 3 -8.60 2.17 -46.34
N PRO A 4 -7.78 1.13 -46.54
CA PRO A 4 -8.17 -0.25 -46.25
C PRO A 4 -8.49 -0.37 -44.76
N ARG A 5 -9.64 -0.99 -44.44
CA ARG A 5 -10.01 -1.35 -43.05
C ARG A 5 -8.95 -2.30 -42.52
N ARG A 6 -8.30 -1.92 -41.45
CA ARG A 6 -7.31 -2.74 -40.74
C ARG A 6 -8.02 -4.01 -40.22
N ASP A 7 -7.39 -5.16 -40.39
CA ASP A 7 -7.77 -6.38 -39.70
C ASP A 7 -7.60 -6.17 -38.18
N PRO A 8 -8.66 -6.29 -37.37
CA PRO A 8 -8.59 -6.12 -35.92
C PRO A 8 -7.66 -7.13 -35.23
N ARG A 9 -7.15 -8.13 -35.93
CA ARG A 9 -6.23 -9.17 -35.42
C ARG A 9 -4.76 -8.86 -35.67
N SER A 10 -4.44 -7.82 -36.45
CA SER A 10 -3.05 -7.44 -36.67
C SER A 10 -2.50 -6.65 -35.46
N PRO A 11 -1.32 -7.02 -34.92
CA PRO A 11 -0.70 -6.28 -33.82
C PRO A 11 -0.54 -4.81 -34.20
N ALA A 12 -0.76 -3.93 -33.24
CA ALA A 12 -0.53 -2.50 -33.46
C ALA A 12 0.96 -2.26 -33.75
N PRO A 13 1.33 -1.30 -34.59
CA PRO A 13 2.74 -0.96 -34.76
C PRO A 13 3.33 -0.51 -33.42
N PRO A 14 4.61 -0.78 -33.17
CA PRO A 14 5.26 -0.35 -31.93
C PRO A 14 5.09 1.17 -31.75
N PRO A 15 4.88 1.66 -30.52
CA PRO A 15 4.71 3.07 -30.26
C PRO A 15 6.00 3.82 -30.61
N ARG A 16 5.84 5.06 -31.10
CA ARG A 16 6.99 5.95 -31.34
C ARG A 16 7.42 6.64 -30.05
N ALA A 17 6.49 6.83 -29.13
CA ALA A 17 6.70 7.54 -27.90
C ALA A 17 5.99 6.83 -26.72
N VAL A 18 6.66 6.82 -25.57
CA VAL A 18 6.14 6.34 -24.29
C VAL A 18 6.34 7.45 -23.25
N HIS A 19 5.30 8.19 -22.98
CA HIS A 19 5.34 9.33 -22.07
C HIS A 19 4.83 8.96 -20.68
N GLN A 20 5.15 9.78 -19.71
CA GLN A 20 4.76 9.59 -18.31
C GLN A 20 3.96 10.79 -17.82
N LEU A 21 2.90 10.53 -17.08
CA LEU A 21 2.05 11.53 -16.46
C LEU A 21 2.04 11.33 -14.96
N VAL A 22 2.38 12.36 -14.19
CA VAL A 22 2.48 12.30 -12.73
C VAL A 22 1.81 13.54 -12.11
N PRO A 23 1.07 13.41 -10.98
CA PRO A 23 0.50 14.56 -10.31
C PRO A 23 1.54 15.58 -9.88
N ARG A 24 2.64 15.11 -9.28
CA ARG A 24 3.77 15.94 -8.86
C ARG A 24 5.09 15.23 -9.10
N LEU A 25 6.04 15.91 -9.72
CA LEU A 25 7.43 15.45 -9.82
C LEU A 25 8.25 16.13 -8.73
N ALA A 26 8.53 15.40 -7.65
CA ALA A 26 9.34 15.91 -6.54
C ALA A 26 10.80 15.44 -6.67
N TRP A 27 11.72 16.29 -6.19
CA TRP A 27 13.14 15.94 -6.15
C TRP A 27 13.43 15.06 -4.93
N GLY A 28 14.12 13.94 -5.16
CA GLY A 28 14.59 13.05 -4.10
C GLY A 28 13.53 12.17 -3.45
N ASP A 29 12.27 12.19 -3.90
CA ASP A 29 11.26 11.24 -3.42
C ASP A 29 11.25 9.95 -4.24
N ALA A 30 10.65 8.91 -3.68
CA ALA A 30 10.61 7.58 -4.29
C ALA A 30 9.86 7.58 -5.64
N VAL A 31 8.74 8.30 -5.73
CA VAL A 31 7.93 8.38 -6.96
C VAL A 31 8.68 9.11 -8.06
N GLY A 32 9.23 10.29 -7.76
CA GLY A 32 10.02 11.07 -8.71
C GLY A 32 11.26 10.32 -9.20
N ASN A 33 11.92 9.56 -8.34
CA ASN A 33 13.06 8.71 -8.72
C ASN A 33 12.63 7.62 -9.70
N GLN A 34 11.48 6.94 -9.48
CA GLN A 34 10.97 5.92 -10.40
C GLN A 34 10.57 6.51 -11.76
N VAL A 35 9.91 7.67 -11.77
CA VAL A 35 9.52 8.36 -13.00
C VAL A 35 10.75 8.69 -13.84
N ARG A 36 11.80 9.23 -13.22
CA ARG A 36 13.07 9.52 -13.91
C ARG A 36 13.77 8.26 -14.42
N TYR A 37 13.84 7.22 -13.59
CA TYR A 37 14.44 5.95 -13.98
C TYR A 37 13.74 5.32 -15.18
N LEU A 38 12.41 5.24 -15.16
CA LEU A 38 11.63 4.72 -16.29
C LEU A 38 11.84 5.54 -17.56
N ARG A 39 11.96 6.88 -17.47
CA ARG A 39 12.27 7.71 -18.62
C ARG A 39 13.61 7.32 -19.26
N GLU A 40 14.65 7.15 -18.43
CA GLU A 40 15.99 6.79 -18.93
C GLU A 40 15.99 5.38 -19.56
N LEU A 41 15.29 4.42 -18.95
CA LEU A 41 15.12 3.09 -19.56
C LEU A 41 14.40 3.16 -20.92
N LEU A 42 13.29 3.87 -20.99
CA LEU A 42 12.49 4.02 -22.21
C LEU A 42 13.30 4.67 -23.32
N ARG A 43 14.06 5.72 -22.99
CA ARG A 43 14.98 6.38 -23.94
C ARG A 43 16.11 5.43 -24.38
N GLY A 44 16.67 4.67 -23.44
CA GLY A 44 17.69 3.66 -23.74
C GLY A 44 17.18 2.53 -24.65
N TRP A 45 15.87 2.27 -24.66
CA TRP A 45 15.23 1.33 -25.59
C TRP A 45 14.81 1.96 -26.93
N GLY A 46 15.08 3.26 -27.13
CA GLY A 46 14.82 3.96 -28.37
C GLY A 46 13.47 4.66 -28.47
N TYR A 47 12.69 4.76 -27.38
CA TYR A 47 11.43 5.50 -27.36
C TYR A 47 11.67 6.98 -27.05
N ALA A 48 10.92 7.87 -27.70
CA ALA A 48 10.77 9.23 -27.20
C ALA A 48 10.01 9.18 -25.86
N SER A 49 10.57 9.74 -24.79
CA SER A 49 9.96 9.72 -23.46
C SER A 49 10.12 11.05 -22.75
N GLU A 50 8.98 11.66 -22.42
CA GLU A 50 8.87 12.90 -21.67
C GLU A 50 8.02 12.68 -20.41
N ILE A 51 8.28 13.50 -19.37
CA ILE A 51 7.53 13.52 -18.13
C ILE A 51 6.61 14.73 -18.16
N TYR A 52 5.32 14.50 -17.94
CA TYR A 52 4.30 15.54 -17.82
C TYR A 52 3.78 15.57 -16.39
N ALA A 53 3.75 16.75 -15.75
CA ALA A 53 3.29 16.90 -14.37
C ALA A 53 2.35 18.10 -14.20
N GLU A 54 1.46 18.02 -13.18
CA GLU A 54 0.66 19.18 -12.74
C GLU A 54 1.51 20.14 -11.90
N GLN A 55 2.39 19.58 -11.07
CA GLN A 55 3.28 20.32 -10.18
C GLN A 55 4.68 19.69 -10.19
N TRP A 56 5.69 20.49 -9.92
CA TRP A 56 7.07 20.01 -9.79
C TRP A 56 7.91 20.92 -8.88
N ASP A 57 8.96 20.34 -8.32
CA ASP A 57 9.97 21.10 -7.59
C ASP A 57 10.90 21.79 -8.60
N GLU A 58 11.49 22.93 -8.22
CA GLU A 58 12.32 23.76 -9.13
C GLU A 58 13.52 22.97 -9.70
N GLU A 59 14.08 22.06 -8.91
CA GLU A 59 15.17 21.16 -9.32
C GLU A 59 14.78 20.20 -10.46
N CYS A 60 13.48 20.00 -10.67
CA CYS A 60 12.94 19.14 -11.72
C CYS A 60 12.55 19.89 -12.99
N ARG A 61 12.62 21.22 -13.00
CA ARG A 61 12.06 22.10 -14.04
C ARG A 61 12.48 21.74 -15.47
N GLU A 62 13.75 21.43 -15.68
CA GLU A 62 14.29 21.08 -17.00
C GLU A 62 13.92 19.67 -17.47
N GLN A 63 13.37 18.86 -16.58
CA GLN A 63 13.04 17.44 -16.80
C GLN A 63 11.56 17.20 -17.04
N VAL A 64 10.72 18.22 -16.93
CA VAL A 64 9.26 18.08 -16.88
C VAL A 64 8.59 19.05 -17.84
N ARG A 65 7.44 18.62 -18.39
CA ARG A 65 6.52 19.45 -19.17
C ARG A 65 5.19 19.59 -18.42
N PRO A 66 4.46 20.71 -18.59
CA PRO A 66 3.15 20.86 -17.99
C PRO A 66 2.19 19.76 -18.46
N ALA A 67 1.46 19.12 -17.54
CA ALA A 67 0.51 18.04 -17.86
C ALA A 67 -0.53 18.46 -18.92
N ARG A 68 -0.97 19.72 -18.89
CA ARG A 68 -1.95 20.30 -19.85
C ARG A 68 -1.50 20.26 -21.31
N ASP A 69 -0.20 20.12 -21.58
CA ASP A 69 0.36 20.14 -22.93
C ASP A 69 0.32 18.75 -23.58
N TYR A 70 0.28 17.67 -22.78
CA TYR A 70 0.30 16.30 -23.26
C TYR A 70 -0.74 16.00 -24.37
N PRO A 71 -2.04 16.36 -24.26
CA PRO A 71 -3.02 16.02 -25.28
C PRO A 71 -2.79 16.68 -26.65
N ARG A 72 -1.93 17.69 -26.71
CA ARG A 72 -1.55 18.38 -27.95
C ARG A 72 -0.30 17.81 -28.57
N GLU A 73 0.58 17.23 -27.75
CA GLU A 73 1.89 16.70 -28.17
C GLU A 73 1.84 15.21 -28.48
N ALA A 74 0.86 14.48 -27.95
CA ALA A 74 0.67 13.06 -28.15
C ALA A 74 -0.28 12.76 -29.31
N ASP A 75 -0.11 11.59 -29.89
CA ASP A 75 -0.96 11.05 -30.95
C ASP A 75 -1.48 9.63 -30.61
N ALA A 76 -2.23 9.03 -31.55
CA ALA A 76 -2.80 7.70 -31.37
C ALA A 76 -1.74 6.57 -31.29
N SER A 77 -0.50 6.82 -31.71
CA SER A 77 0.61 5.85 -31.61
C SER A 77 1.38 5.96 -30.29
N SER A 78 1.07 6.95 -29.48
CA SER A 78 1.75 7.17 -28.19
C SER A 78 1.20 6.25 -27.11
N VAL A 79 2.05 5.92 -26.13
CA VAL A 79 1.69 5.24 -24.88
C VAL A 79 1.84 6.20 -23.71
N LEU A 80 0.88 6.23 -22.80
CA LEU A 80 0.90 7.03 -21.58
C LEU A 80 0.98 6.14 -20.37
N LEU A 81 2.05 6.25 -19.59
CA LEU A 81 2.18 5.68 -18.25
C LEU A 81 1.67 6.70 -17.22
N ILE A 82 0.60 6.37 -16.52
CA ILE A 82 -0.06 7.25 -15.56
C ILE A 82 0.39 6.84 -14.17
N HIS A 83 1.18 7.69 -13.49
CA HIS A 83 1.62 7.45 -12.13
C HIS A 83 0.56 7.93 -11.14
N HIS A 84 0.11 7.04 -10.27
CA HIS A 84 -0.90 7.32 -9.27
C HIS A 84 -0.41 6.98 -7.86
N SER A 85 -0.44 7.98 -6.95
CA SER A 85 0.02 7.86 -5.57
C SER A 85 -0.78 8.70 -4.58
N TYR A 86 -1.51 9.69 -5.05
CA TYR A 86 -2.31 10.63 -4.27
C TYR A 86 -3.36 11.30 -5.16
N GLU A 87 -4.31 12.06 -4.57
CA GLU A 87 -5.31 12.81 -5.33
C GLU A 87 -4.70 13.74 -6.38
N SER A 88 -5.36 13.87 -7.52
CA SER A 88 -4.93 14.71 -8.63
C SER A 88 -6.13 15.28 -9.40
N ARG A 89 -5.85 16.09 -10.41
CA ARG A 89 -6.86 16.56 -11.37
C ARG A 89 -6.67 15.96 -12.76
N LEU A 90 -5.97 14.82 -12.82
CA LEU A 90 -5.51 14.23 -14.08
C LEU A 90 -6.58 13.39 -14.80
N VAL A 91 -7.58 12.85 -14.12
CA VAL A 91 -8.61 11.98 -14.73
C VAL A 91 -9.28 12.61 -15.96
N PRO A 92 -9.74 13.87 -15.95
CA PRO A 92 -10.31 14.51 -17.14
C PRO A 92 -9.30 14.66 -18.28
N LEU A 93 -8.03 14.88 -17.97
CA LEU A 93 -6.95 14.97 -18.96
C LEU A 93 -6.70 13.59 -19.58
N VAL A 94 -6.60 12.54 -18.77
CA VAL A 94 -6.42 11.16 -19.24
C VAL A 94 -7.56 10.72 -20.16
N LYS A 95 -8.83 11.06 -19.82
CA LYS A 95 -10.01 10.74 -20.65
C LYS A 95 -9.92 11.31 -22.06
N ARG A 96 -9.42 12.55 -22.22
CA ARG A 96 -9.31 13.21 -23.55
C ARG A 96 -7.98 12.97 -24.26
N SER A 97 -7.01 12.37 -23.59
CA SER A 97 -5.69 12.08 -24.15
C SER A 97 -5.76 10.96 -25.18
N PRO A 98 -5.08 11.08 -26.34
CA PRO A 98 -5.01 10.02 -27.32
C PRO A 98 -4.09 8.88 -26.88
N GLY A 99 -4.05 7.82 -27.67
CA GLY A 99 -3.12 6.70 -27.51
C GLY A 99 -3.51 5.71 -26.42
N ARG A 100 -2.64 4.74 -26.23
CA ARG A 100 -2.79 3.65 -25.27
C ARG A 100 -2.36 4.09 -23.88
N LYS A 101 -2.94 3.52 -22.86
CA LYS A 101 -2.72 3.97 -21.47
C LYS A 101 -2.47 2.79 -20.54
N ALA A 102 -1.53 2.98 -19.62
CA ALA A 102 -1.30 2.06 -18.52
C ALA A 102 -1.17 2.82 -17.20
N LEU A 103 -1.59 2.18 -16.12
CA LEU A 103 -1.41 2.69 -14.77
C LEU A 103 -0.08 2.21 -14.19
N VAL A 104 0.64 3.09 -13.49
CA VAL A 104 1.74 2.76 -12.59
C VAL A 104 1.35 3.18 -11.19
N TYR A 105 1.01 2.21 -10.34
CA TYR A 105 0.47 2.44 -9.02
C TYR A 105 1.55 2.42 -7.96
N HIS A 106 1.69 3.53 -7.22
CA HIS A 106 2.68 3.68 -6.15
C HIS A 106 2.10 3.41 -4.76
N ASN A 107 0.88 2.94 -4.70
CA ASN A 107 0.05 2.78 -3.52
C ASN A 107 -0.47 4.09 -2.92
N VAL A 108 -1.63 4.03 -2.27
CA VAL A 108 -2.25 5.15 -1.55
C VAL A 108 -2.37 4.78 -0.08
N THR A 109 -1.84 5.63 0.80
CA THR A 109 -1.94 5.41 2.25
C THR A 109 -3.41 5.29 2.68
N PRO A 110 -3.80 4.28 3.46
CA PRO A 110 -5.15 4.18 4.02
C PRO A 110 -5.50 5.41 4.86
N ALA A 111 -6.66 6.03 4.59
CA ALA A 111 -7.08 7.27 5.24
C ALA A 111 -7.16 7.11 6.77
N ARG A 112 -7.64 5.95 7.26
CA ARG A 112 -7.72 5.63 8.70
C ARG A 112 -6.41 5.79 9.48
N LEU A 113 -5.25 5.62 8.81
CA LEU A 113 -3.94 5.83 9.46
C LEU A 113 -3.62 7.32 9.69
N LEU A 114 -4.38 8.21 9.07
CA LEU A 114 -4.13 9.66 9.05
C LEU A 114 -5.23 10.46 9.75
N GLU A 115 -6.46 9.94 9.81
CA GLU A 115 -7.66 10.69 10.25
C GLU A 115 -7.55 11.31 11.63
N GLY A 116 -6.88 10.64 12.59
CA GLY A 116 -6.69 11.16 13.94
C GLY A 116 -5.80 12.40 14.02
N PHE A 117 -4.97 12.66 12.99
CA PHE A 117 -3.98 13.72 12.99
C PHE A 117 -4.02 14.62 11.76
N GLU A 118 -4.25 14.07 10.58
CA GLU A 118 -4.07 14.74 9.28
C GLU A 118 -5.34 14.64 8.43
N ARG A 119 -6.47 15.14 8.93
CA ARG A 119 -7.80 14.99 8.29
C ARG A 119 -7.83 15.42 6.83
N LYS A 120 -7.13 16.52 6.47
CA LYS A 120 -7.08 16.98 5.08
C LYS A 120 -6.33 16.00 4.19
N VAL A 121 -5.21 15.45 4.66
CA VAL A 121 -4.43 14.44 3.94
C VAL A 121 -5.20 13.13 3.84
N ALA A 122 -5.90 12.73 4.91
CA ALA A 122 -6.79 11.58 4.90
C ALA A 122 -7.88 11.71 3.83
N ALA A 123 -8.55 12.88 3.75
CA ALA A 123 -9.55 13.14 2.71
C ALA A 123 -8.95 13.05 1.29
N GLY A 124 -7.72 13.53 1.08
CA GLY A 124 -7.00 13.37 -0.18
C GLY A 124 -6.69 11.92 -0.53
N CYS A 125 -6.38 11.08 0.47
CA CYS A 125 -6.20 9.63 0.25
C CYS A 125 -7.52 8.94 -0.15
N VAL A 126 -8.65 9.38 0.42
CA VAL A 126 -9.99 8.92 0.01
C VAL A 126 -10.25 9.29 -1.44
N ALA A 127 -10.05 10.56 -1.81
CA ALA A 127 -10.24 11.04 -3.18
C ALA A 127 -9.30 10.31 -4.17
N ALA A 128 -8.06 10.02 -3.78
CA ALA A 128 -7.12 9.26 -4.60
C ALA A 128 -7.62 7.85 -4.93
N ARG A 129 -8.29 7.16 -4.00
CA ARG A 129 -8.89 5.84 -4.28
C ARG A 129 -10.11 5.94 -5.22
N GLU A 130 -10.90 6.99 -5.12
CA GLU A 130 -11.98 7.26 -6.07
C GLU A 130 -11.42 7.53 -7.48
N GLU A 131 -10.34 8.31 -7.58
CA GLU A 131 -9.63 8.53 -8.85
C GLU A 131 -9.04 7.24 -9.41
N LEU A 132 -8.46 6.38 -8.56
CA LEU A 132 -7.94 5.07 -8.95
C LEU A 132 -9.02 4.28 -9.69
N LEU A 133 -10.21 4.15 -9.12
CA LEU A 133 -11.34 3.45 -9.75
C LEU A 133 -11.82 4.17 -11.03
N ALA A 134 -11.77 5.50 -11.08
CA ALA A 134 -12.12 6.26 -12.27
C ALA A 134 -11.09 6.10 -13.42
N LEU A 135 -9.85 5.73 -13.11
CA LEU A 135 -8.81 5.40 -14.09
C LEU A 135 -8.94 3.98 -14.65
N GLN A 136 -9.55 3.05 -13.91
CA GLN A 136 -9.67 1.65 -14.29
C GLN A 136 -10.20 1.42 -15.71
N PRO A 137 -11.34 2.00 -16.16
CA PRO A 137 -11.85 1.79 -17.51
C PRO A 137 -11.04 2.50 -18.61
N LEU A 138 -10.03 3.30 -18.24
CA LEU A 138 -9.25 4.12 -19.17
C LEU A 138 -7.90 3.48 -19.54
N VAL A 139 -7.50 2.40 -18.85
CA VAL A 139 -6.18 1.78 -19.01
C VAL A 139 -6.30 0.35 -19.54
N GLU A 140 -5.30 -0.07 -20.29
CA GLU A 140 -5.21 -1.41 -20.89
C GLU A 140 -4.50 -2.40 -19.97
N CYS A 141 -3.64 -1.91 -19.07
CA CYS A 141 -2.95 -2.70 -18.06
C CYS A 141 -2.53 -1.82 -16.88
N ALA A 142 -2.11 -2.46 -15.79
CA ALA A 142 -1.65 -1.77 -14.61
C ALA A 142 -0.39 -2.42 -14.02
N PHE A 143 0.49 -1.60 -13.49
CA PHE A 143 1.74 -2.00 -12.86
C PHE A 143 1.76 -1.54 -11.40
N ALA A 144 2.29 -2.37 -10.52
CA ALA A 144 2.54 -2.05 -9.12
C ALA A 144 3.96 -2.46 -8.73
N TYR A 145 4.49 -1.88 -7.65
CA TYR A 145 5.85 -2.18 -7.17
C TYR A 145 5.91 -3.25 -6.09
N SER A 146 4.76 -3.78 -5.69
CA SER A 146 4.65 -4.89 -4.74
C SER A 146 3.39 -5.72 -5.05
N ARG A 147 3.40 -6.98 -4.65
CA ARG A 147 2.22 -7.84 -4.72
C ARG A 147 1.09 -7.28 -3.86
N PHE A 148 1.44 -6.71 -2.70
CA PHE A 148 0.50 -6.01 -1.84
C PHE A 148 -0.27 -4.92 -2.59
N SER A 149 0.43 -4.07 -3.35
CA SER A 149 -0.21 -3.02 -4.17
C SER A 149 -0.93 -3.59 -5.39
N ALA A 150 -0.42 -4.68 -5.99
CA ALA A 150 -1.06 -5.34 -7.13
C ALA A 150 -2.39 -5.98 -6.74
N GLU A 151 -2.50 -6.54 -5.54
CA GLU A 151 -3.75 -7.11 -5.02
C GLU A 151 -4.88 -6.07 -4.98
N GLU A 152 -4.58 -4.83 -4.58
CA GLU A 152 -5.55 -3.72 -4.60
C GLU A 152 -6.03 -3.40 -6.03
N LEU A 153 -5.13 -3.43 -7.02
CA LEU A 153 -5.49 -3.22 -8.43
C LEU A 153 -6.37 -4.36 -8.98
N VAL A 154 -6.01 -5.62 -8.69
CA VAL A 154 -6.82 -6.77 -9.08
C VAL A 154 -8.20 -6.70 -8.45
N ALA A 155 -8.26 -6.36 -7.16
CA ALA A 155 -9.51 -6.15 -6.42
C ALA A 155 -10.37 -5.03 -7.03
N GLY A 156 -9.74 -3.97 -7.55
CA GLY A 156 -10.38 -2.87 -8.28
C GLY A 156 -10.78 -3.20 -9.71
N GLY A 157 -10.54 -4.42 -10.19
CA GLY A 157 -10.91 -4.87 -11.54
C GLY A 157 -10.00 -4.35 -12.66
N PHE A 158 -8.78 -3.93 -12.34
CA PHE A 158 -7.83 -3.48 -13.36
C PHE A 158 -7.42 -4.61 -14.29
N PRO A 159 -7.33 -4.36 -15.61
CA PRO A 159 -6.88 -5.36 -16.56
C PRO A 159 -5.35 -5.59 -16.45
N HIS A 160 -4.90 -6.82 -16.70
CA HIS A 160 -3.49 -7.19 -16.86
C HIS A 160 -2.55 -6.58 -15.82
N VAL A 161 -2.83 -6.84 -14.53
CA VAL A 161 -2.01 -6.36 -13.42
C VAL A 161 -0.69 -7.11 -13.37
N SER A 162 0.43 -6.39 -13.33
CA SER A 162 1.77 -6.96 -13.21
C SER A 162 2.58 -6.24 -12.12
N VAL A 163 3.39 -7.02 -11.40
CA VAL A 163 4.36 -6.47 -10.45
C VAL A 163 5.67 -6.20 -11.19
N ILE A 164 6.14 -4.96 -11.13
CA ILE A 164 7.45 -4.54 -11.64
C ILE A 164 8.39 -4.26 -10.46
N PRO A 165 9.67 -4.63 -10.54
CA PRO A 165 10.59 -4.35 -9.46
C PRO A 165 10.83 -2.85 -9.32
N PHE A 166 10.96 -2.41 -8.07
CA PHE A 166 11.32 -1.02 -7.77
C PHE A 166 12.79 -0.79 -8.09
N ALA A 167 13.08 0.20 -8.91
CA ALA A 167 14.44 0.58 -9.23
C ALA A 167 15.06 1.43 -8.12
N VAL A 168 16.24 1.03 -7.68
CA VAL A 168 17.02 1.79 -6.69
C VAL A 168 18.33 2.21 -7.36
N ASP A 169 18.61 3.49 -7.31
CA ASP A 169 19.94 3.99 -7.68
C ASP A 169 20.92 3.74 -6.52
N TRP A 170 21.57 2.59 -6.55
CA TRP A 170 22.53 2.19 -5.51
C TRP A 170 23.70 3.17 -5.39
N ARG A 171 24.12 3.79 -6.50
CA ARG A 171 25.22 4.77 -6.50
C ARG A 171 24.88 6.04 -5.75
N ALA A 172 23.60 6.40 -5.70
CA ALA A 172 23.15 7.53 -4.90
C ALA A 172 23.39 7.34 -3.39
N PHE A 173 23.58 6.08 -2.96
CA PHE A 173 23.94 5.76 -1.58
C PHE A 173 25.43 5.76 -1.31
N ASP A 174 26.30 5.77 -2.33
CA ASP A 174 27.78 5.75 -2.20
C ASP A 174 28.35 7.15 -1.90
N VAL A 175 27.70 7.87 -0.99
CA VAL A 175 28.14 9.18 -0.56
C VAL A 175 29.01 9.05 0.68
N ALA A 176 30.16 9.71 0.68
CA ALA A 176 31.05 9.75 1.85
C ALA A 176 30.31 10.34 3.07
N PRO A 177 30.50 9.76 4.27
CA PRO A 177 29.90 10.27 5.49
C PRO A 177 30.39 11.67 5.81
N ASP A 178 29.50 12.54 6.34
CA ASP A 178 29.88 13.80 6.94
C ASP A 178 30.84 13.54 8.12
N PRO A 179 32.08 14.01 8.07
CA PRO A 179 33.09 13.64 9.06
C PRO A 179 32.80 14.24 10.44
N THR A 180 32.18 15.41 10.50
CA THR A 180 31.86 16.12 11.75
C THR A 180 30.74 15.37 12.48
N LEU A 181 29.62 15.14 11.79
CA LEU A 181 28.48 14.41 12.38
C LEU A 181 28.87 12.99 12.75
N ARG A 182 29.67 12.31 11.91
CA ARG A 182 30.16 10.97 12.22
C ARG A 182 30.95 10.96 13.52
N ALA A 183 31.92 11.87 13.67
CA ALA A 183 32.76 11.97 14.89
C ALA A 183 31.92 12.25 16.15
N GLU A 184 30.88 13.08 16.06
CA GLU A 184 29.95 13.36 17.15
C GLU A 184 29.12 12.13 17.56
N LEU A 185 28.78 11.26 16.60
CA LEU A 185 27.95 10.08 16.82
C LEU A 185 28.76 8.82 17.20
N GLU A 186 30.06 8.80 16.93
CA GLU A 186 30.98 7.65 17.18
C GLU A 186 31.54 7.67 18.61
N ASP A 187 30.69 7.92 19.59
CA ASP A 187 31.03 8.03 21.03
C ASP A 187 30.85 6.72 21.81
N GLY A 188 30.64 5.61 21.10
CA GLY A 188 30.39 4.28 21.68
C GLY A 188 28.97 4.06 22.19
N CYS A 189 28.02 4.91 21.85
CA CYS A 189 26.59 4.65 22.05
C CYS A 189 26.06 3.66 20.99
N ALA A 190 25.13 2.80 21.37
CA ALA A 190 24.34 2.03 20.43
C ALA A 190 23.36 2.97 19.72
N ASN A 191 23.52 3.17 18.41
CA ASN A 191 22.72 4.08 17.62
C ASN A 191 21.59 3.33 16.91
N ILE A 192 20.33 3.57 17.30
CA ILE A 192 19.15 3.07 16.60
C ILE A 192 18.72 4.14 15.59
N LEU A 193 18.60 3.78 14.32
CA LEU A 193 18.31 4.71 13.23
C LEU A 193 16.92 4.48 12.66
N PHE A 194 16.16 5.57 12.49
CA PHE A 194 14.96 5.65 11.65
C PHE A 194 15.18 6.70 10.56
N VAL A 195 14.77 6.38 9.32
CA VAL A 195 14.82 7.31 8.18
C VAL A 195 13.45 7.41 7.54
N GLY A 196 12.93 8.63 7.46
CA GLY A 196 11.64 8.89 6.83
C GLY A 196 10.94 10.14 7.37
N ARG A 197 9.90 10.59 6.67
CA ARG A 197 9.05 11.67 7.18
C ARG A 197 8.32 11.21 8.44
N ALA A 198 8.29 12.04 9.47
CA ALA A 198 7.52 11.77 10.68
C ALA A 198 6.02 12.07 10.42
N VAL A 199 5.31 11.08 9.92
CA VAL A 199 3.86 11.11 9.65
C VAL A 199 3.18 9.91 10.31
N PRO A 200 1.87 9.96 10.59
CA PRO A 200 1.17 8.93 11.36
C PRO A 200 1.36 7.51 10.83
N SER A 201 1.34 7.31 9.52
CA SER A 201 1.52 5.99 8.89
C SER A 201 2.91 5.39 9.09
N LYS A 202 3.93 6.22 9.40
CA LYS A 202 5.30 5.76 9.69
C LYS A 202 5.53 5.40 11.16
N ARG A 203 4.58 5.70 12.04
CA ARG A 203 4.58 5.32 13.46
C ARG A 203 5.90 5.65 14.18
N VAL A 204 6.39 6.88 14.00
CA VAL A 204 7.60 7.34 14.73
C VAL A 204 7.37 7.35 16.23
N ASP A 205 6.12 7.45 16.67
CA ASP A 205 5.69 7.25 18.05
C ASP A 205 6.00 5.85 18.58
N ASP A 206 5.77 4.79 17.78
CA ASP A 206 6.12 3.43 18.17
C ASP A 206 7.63 3.21 18.12
N VAL A 207 8.35 3.83 17.15
CA VAL A 207 9.82 3.85 17.16
C VAL A 207 10.34 4.45 18.48
N LEU A 208 9.72 5.54 18.95
CA LEU A 208 10.09 6.18 20.22
C LEU A 208 9.78 5.29 21.43
N ARG A 209 8.63 4.59 21.45
CA ARG A 209 8.28 3.64 22.51
C ARG A 209 9.24 2.45 22.55
N VAL A 210 9.52 1.86 21.39
CA VAL A 210 10.50 0.76 21.25
C VAL A 210 11.87 1.19 21.75
N PHE A 211 12.34 2.36 21.30
CA PHE A 211 13.62 2.89 21.75
C PHE A 211 13.66 3.14 23.25
N THR A 212 12.59 3.70 23.82
CA THR A 212 12.50 3.92 25.27
C THR A 212 12.58 2.60 26.05
N ALA A 213 11.89 1.56 25.59
CA ALA A 213 11.97 0.21 26.18
C ALA A 213 13.38 -0.37 26.04
N TYR A 214 13.97 -0.26 24.84
CA TYR A 214 15.35 -0.72 24.57
C TYR A 214 16.36 -0.03 25.49
N GLN A 215 16.30 1.29 25.62
CA GLN A 215 17.20 2.08 26.47
C GLN A 215 17.08 1.69 27.93
N ARG A 216 15.87 1.54 28.45
CA ARG A 216 15.62 1.26 29.88
C ARG A 216 15.92 -0.18 30.28
N LEU A 217 15.58 -1.13 29.42
CA LEU A 217 15.63 -2.55 29.77
C LEU A 217 16.94 -3.24 29.34
N TYR A 218 17.58 -2.75 28.27
CA TYR A 218 18.66 -3.50 27.62
C TYR A 218 19.97 -2.71 27.47
N GLN A 219 19.91 -1.44 27.00
CA GLN A 219 21.12 -0.70 26.62
C GLN A 219 21.01 0.78 26.99
N ARG A 220 21.38 1.13 28.22
CA ARG A 220 21.31 2.53 28.71
C ARG A 220 22.16 3.51 27.89
N ARG A 221 23.31 3.07 27.41
CA ARG A 221 24.18 3.87 26.56
C ARG A 221 23.79 3.74 25.09
N SER A 222 22.57 4.19 24.78
CA SER A 222 22.01 4.17 23.44
C SER A 222 21.48 5.52 23.01
N ARG A 223 21.28 5.69 21.70
CA ARG A 223 20.80 6.91 21.06
C ARG A 223 19.81 6.55 19.97
N LEU A 224 18.72 7.33 19.83
CA LEU A 224 17.81 7.27 18.70
C LEU A 224 18.12 8.41 17.73
N LEU A 225 18.37 8.06 16.47
CA LEU A 225 18.55 8.99 15.36
C LEU A 225 17.29 8.95 14.49
N VAL A 226 16.58 10.07 14.39
CA VAL A 226 15.39 10.23 13.52
C VAL A 226 15.77 11.19 12.41
N ALA A 227 16.10 10.65 11.24
CA ALA A 227 16.46 11.42 10.05
C ALA A 227 15.26 11.55 9.12
N GLY A 228 14.75 12.75 8.90
CA GLY A 228 13.64 13.06 8.05
C GLY A 228 12.79 14.22 8.54
N TYR A 229 11.97 14.75 7.65
CA TYR A 229 11.17 15.91 7.95
C TYR A 229 10.11 15.63 9.03
N LEU A 230 10.10 16.45 10.05
CA LEU A 230 9.06 16.54 11.09
C LEU A 230 8.42 17.93 11.04
N ASN A 231 7.14 17.99 10.71
CA ASN A 231 6.35 19.21 10.89
C ASN A 231 5.95 19.32 12.37
N ARG A 232 6.66 20.16 13.14
CA ARG A 232 6.43 20.33 14.58
C ARG A 232 5.07 20.94 14.90
N ASP A 233 4.53 21.73 13.97
CA ASP A 233 3.25 22.43 14.12
C ASP A 233 2.05 21.57 13.70
N SER A 234 2.28 20.41 13.09
CA SER A 234 1.20 19.47 12.79
C SER A 234 0.69 18.78 14.07
N PRO A 235 -0.57 18.37 14.12
CA PRO A 235 -1.12 17.62 15.27
C PRO A 235 -0.27 16.38 15.63
N TYR A 236 0.21 15.63 14.63
CA TYR A 236 1.08 14.50 14.88
C TYR A 236 2.45 14.89 15.41
N GLY A 237 3.04 15.96 14.85
CA GLY A 237 4.34 16.46 15.31
C GLY A 237 4.30 16.96 16.74
N ALA A 238 3.29 17.75 17.09
CA ALA A 238 3.09 18.25 18.47
C ALA A 238 2.87 17.08 19.44
N TRP A 239 2.04 16.11 19.05
CA TRP A 239 1.80 14.90 19.86
C TRP A 239 3.07 14.05 20.04
N LEU A 240 3.88 13.87 18.99
CA LEU A 240 5.14 13.12 19.06
C LEU A 240 6.15 13.78 20.02
N LEU A 241 6.23 15.12 20.00
CA LEU A 241 7.09 15.87 20.91
C LEU A 241 6.63 15.73 22.36
N GLY A 242 5.32 15.86 22.61
CA GLY A 242 4.74 15.62 23.93
C GLY A 242 4.96 14.18 24.43
N LEU A 243 4.80 13.19 23.55
CA LEU A 243 5.07 11.79 23.87
C LEU A 243 6.54 11.56 24.27
N ARG A 244 7.48 12.21 23.55
CA ARG A 244 8.90 12.16 23.91
C ARG A 244 9.16 12.69 25.32
N GLU A 245 8.52 13.80 25.70
CA GLU A 245 8.65 14.36 27.06
C GLU A 245 8.08 13.41 28.13
N VAL A 246 6.89 12.86 27.91
CA VAL A 246 6.24 11.92 28.82
C VAL A 246 7.04 10.63 29.00
N LEU A 247 7.53 10.06 27.89
CA LEU A 247 8.34 8.85 27.95
C LEU A 247 9.74 9.12 28.53
N GLY A 248 10.30 10.33 28.37
CA GLY A 248 11.58 10.75 28.91
C GLY A 248 12.80 9.91 28.47
N PRO A 249 12.91 9.45 27.21
CA PRO A 249 14.13 8.78 26.76
C PRO A 249 15.27 9.79 26.63
N GLU A 250 16.46 9.36 27.00
CA GLU A 250 17.66 10.17 26.80
C GLU A 250 18.16 10.05 25.34
N ARG A 251 18.90 11.04 24.86
CA ARG A 251 19.63 11.03 23.58
C ARG A 251 18.77 10.70 22.36
N VAL A 252 17.61 11.33 22.25
CA VAL A 252 16.80 11.29 21.01
C VAL A 252 17.13 12.51 20.16
N LEU A 253 17.74 12.28 18.99
CA LEU A 253 18.11 13.30 18.02
C LEU A 253 17.09 13.33 16.86
N LEU A 254 16.29 14.39 16.83
CA LEU A 254 15.37 14.68 15.71
C LEU A 254 16.12 15.55 14.70
N LEU A 255 16.79 14.91 13.73
CA LEU A 255 17.74 15.57 12.83
C LEU A 255 17.06 16.42 11.74
N GLY A 256 15.76 16.22 11.51
CA GLY A 256 15.06 16.90 10.43
C GLY A 256 15.55 16.43 9.05
N ARG A 257 15.48 17.31 8.06
CA ARG A 257 16.05 17.04 6.73
C ARG A 257 17.57 17.08 6.82
N VAL A 258 18.20 16.00 6.43
CA VAL A 258 19.66 15.85 6.41
C VAL A 258 20.17 15.80 4.97
N SER A 259 21.41 16.19 4.74
CA SER A 259 22.08 16.00 3.47
C SER A 259 22.42 14.52 3.24
N ALA A 260 22.74 14.12 2.01
CA ALA A 260 23.18 12.76 1.71
C ALA A 260 24.42 12.35 2.51
N ALA A 261 25.38 13.26 2.73
CA ALA A 261 26.57 13.02 3.52
C ALA A 261 26.24 12.82 5.01
N GLN A 262 25.32 13.62 5.57
CA GLN A 262 24.85 13.47 6.95
C GLN A 262 24.05 12.16 7.12
N LEU A 263 23.21 11.80 6.16
CA LEU A 263 22.49 10.53 6.18
C LEU A 263 23.47 9.34 6.13
N SER A 264 24.49 9.44 5.29
CA SER A 264 25.59 8.47 5.23
C SER A 264 26.31 8.35 6.57
N ALA A 265 26.56 9.46 7.28
CA ALA A 265 27.13 9.44 8.63
C ALA A 265 26.23 8.71 9.63
N CYS A 266 24.92 8.96 9.61
CA CYS A 266 23.97 8.24 10.47
C CYS A 266 24.00 6.73 10.23
N PHE A 267 23.98 6.29 8.97
CA PHE A 267 24.06 4.85 8.64
C PHE A 267 25.41 4.24 9.05
N SER A 268 26.54 4.97 8.89
CA SER A 268 27.87 4.45 9.20
C SER A 268 28.07 4.10 10.67
N VAL A 269 27.31 4.72 11.58
CA VAL A 269 27.36 4.48 13.02
C VAL A 269 26.15 3.70 13.56
N ALA A 270 25.20 3.36 12.72
CA ALA A 270 23.97 2.70 13.14
C ALA A 270 24.19 1.26 13.61
N THR A 271 23.74 0.95 14.80
CA THR A 271 23.72 -0.41 15.36
C THR A 271 22.61 -1.24 14.69
N ALA A 272 21.44 -0.64 14.52
CA ALA A 272 20.30 -1.21 13.81
C ALA A 272 19.44 -0.11 13.19
N TYR A 273 18.75 -0.45 12.11
CA TYR A 273 17.66 0.33 11.54
C TYR A 273 16.34 -0.18 12.08
N LEU A 274 15.49 0.72 12.57
CA LEU A 274 14.18 0.38 13.13
C LEU A 274 13.07 1.08 12.35
N SER A 275 12.10 0.32 11.87
CA SER A 275 10.86 0.86 11.26
C SER A 275 9.63 0.20 11.87
N MET A 276 8.71 1.03 12.38
CA MET A 276 7.40 0.61 12.86
C MET A 276 6.28 1.04 11.91
N SER A 277 6.62 1.32 10.64
CA SER A 277 5.67 1.77 9.63
C SER A 277 4.49 0.81 9.48
N GLN A 278 3.27 1.34 9.55
CA GLN A 278 2.04 0.59 9.29
C GLN A 278 1.65 0.58 7.81
N HIS A 279 2.31 1.43 7.02
CA HIS A 279 2.08 1.46 5.58
C HIS A 279 3.34 1.85 4.81
N GLU A 280 3.71 0.98 3.89
CA GLU A 280 4.75 1.18 2.88
C GLU A 280 4.23 0.67 1.53
N GLY A 281 4.36 1.50 0.49
CA GLY A 281 4.12 1.02 -0.88
C GLY A 281 5.25 0.13 -1.38
N PHE A 282 6.48 0.39 -0.90
CA PHE A 282 7.66 -0.43 -1.14
C PHE A 282 8.63 -0.41 0.06
N GLY A 283 9.09 0.76 0.53
CA GLY A 283 9.98 0.87 1.70
C GLY A 283 11.46 1.00 1.34
N VAL A 284 11.81 1.97 0.49
CA VAL A 284 13.18 2.24 0.07
C VAL A 284 14.19 2.38 1.24
N PRO A 285 13.87 3.05 2.38
CA PRO A 285 14.82 3.16 3.49
C PRO A 285 15.23 1.81 4.10
N LEU A 286 14.41 0.77 4.00
CA LEU A 286 14.79 -0.59 4.41
C LEU A 286 15.93 -1.12 3.55
N LEU A 287 15.82 -0.92 2.23
CA LEU A 287 16.85 -1.35 1.28
C LEU A 287 18.13 -0.51 1.41
N GLU A 288 18.01 0.77 1.70
CA GLU A 288 19.18 1.62 1.96
C GLU A 288 19.93 1.12 3.20
N ALA A 289 19.23 0.80 4.30
CA ALA A 289 19.84 0.20 5.48
C ALA A 289 20.54 -1.13 5.17
N MET A 290 19.89 -2.00 4.38
CA MET A 290 20.46 -3.26 3.93
C MET A 290 21.74 -3.05 3.10
N TYR A 291 21.72 -2.10 2.17
CA TYR A 291 22.86 -1.75 1.31
C TYR A 291 24.05 -1.27 2.14
N ARG A 292 23.81 -0.46 3.15
CA ARG A 292 24.80 0.04 4.10
C ARG A 292 25.27 -1.03 5.12
N GLY A 293 24.73 -2.25 5.06
CA GLY A 293 25.07 -3.33 5.98
C GLY A 293 24.54 -3.13 7.41
N VAL A 294 23.53 -2.29 7.58
CA VAL A 294 22.87 -2.06 8.86
C VAL A 294 21.74 -3.10 9.04
N PRO A 295 21.73 -3.88 10.13
CA PRO A 295 20.65 -4.83 10.38
C PRO A 295 19.31 -4.12 10.50
N VAL A 296 18.31 -4.65 9.81
CA VAL A 296 16.95 -4.09 9.77
C VAL A 296 16.05 -4.85 10.74
N VAL A 297 15.35 -4.10 11.59
CA VAL A 297 14.19 -4.56 12.37
C VAL A 297 12.99 -3.74 11.90
N ALA A 298 11.95 -4.40 11.42
CA ALA A 298 10.79 -3.69 10.87
C ALA A 298 9.47 -4.37 11.25
N TYR A 299 8.42 -3.57 11.41
CA TYR A 299 7.07 -4.07 11.55
C TYR A 299 6.59 -4.62 10.21
N GLY A 300 6.12 -5.85 10.21
CA GLY A 300 5.74 -6.59 9.01
C GLY A 300 4.39 -6.18 8.44
N ALA A 301 4.20 -4.92 8.10
CA ALA A 301 2.96 -4.38 7.55
C ALA A 301 3.07 -4.06 6.05
N ALA A 302 1.96 -4.12 5.35
CA ALA A 302 1.82 -3.75 3.94
C ALA A 302 2.90 -4.43 3.05
N ALA A 303 3.69 -3.66 2.28
CA ALA A 303 4.73 -4.20 1.41
C ALA A 303 6.05 -4.56 2.14
N VAL A 304 6.20 -4.27 3.43
CA VAL A 304 7.46 -4.52 4.18
C VAL A 304 7.95 -5.97 4.08
N PRO A 305 7.11 -7.01 4.29
CA PRO A 305 7.56 -8.40 4.18
C PRO A 305 8.08 -8.76 2.79
N GLU A 306 7.46 -8.24 1.74
CA GLU A 306 7.89 -8.47 0.36
C GLU A 306 9.19 -7.74 0.04
N THR A 307 9.34 -6.50 0.49
CA THR A 307 10.57 -5.73 0.34
C THR A 307 11.73 -6.41 1.01
N MET A 308 11.53 -6.87 2.25
CA MET A 308 12.55 -7.57 3.01
C MET A 308 12.81 -8.98 2.48
N ALA A 309 11.80 -9.68 1.96
CA ALA A 309 11.89 -11.05 1.43
C ALA A 309 12.64 -12.02 2.36
N GLY A 310 12.37 -11.95 3.67
CA GLY A 310 13.02 -12.76 4.69
C GLY A 310 14.40 -12.26 5.12
N ALA A 311 14.91 -11.17 4.56
CA ALA A 311 16.17 -10.55 4.98
C ALA A 311 15.93 -9.50 6.07
N GLY A 312 16.61 -9.60 7.19
CA GLY A 312 16.35 -8.80 8.37
C GLY A 312 15.36 -9.45 9.33
N LEU A 313 14.91 -8.73 10.33
CA LEU A 313 13.94 -9.20 11.32
C LEU A 313 12.60 -8.48 11.14
N ALA A 314 11.64 -9.15 10.52
CA ALA A 314 10.26 -8.67 10.44
C ALA A 314 9.50 -9.13 11.69
N THR A 315 8.99 -8.18 12.48
CA THR A 315 8.11 -8.48 13.63
C THR A 315 6.64 -8.41 13.23
N LEU A 316 5.84 -9.33 13.75
CA LEU A 316 4.38 -9.28 13.65
C LEU A 316 3.73 -8.63 14.89
N SER A 317 4.54 -8.36 15.93
CA SER A 317 4.12 -7.70 17.14
C SER A 317 4.39 -6.20 17.08
N GLY A 318 3.40 -5.41 17.51
CA GLY A 318 3.56 -3.98 17.77
C GLY A 318 3.98 -3.68 19.22
N ASP A 319 4.21 -4.69 20.08
CA ASP A 319 4.62 -4.49 21.47
C ASP A 319 6.03 -3.89 21.55
N PRO A 320 6.20 -2.71 22.15
CA PRO A 320 7.50 -2.05 22.22
C PRO A 320 8.58 -2.86 22.96
N VAL A 321 8.21 -3.68 23.93
CA VAL A 321 9.16 -4.48 24.72
C VAL A 321 9.66 -5.67 23.90
N GLU A 322 8.78 -6.36 23.18
CA GLU A 322 9.16 -7.46 22.29
C GLU A 322 10.09 -6.97 21.16
N VAL A 323 9.78 -5.83 20.56
CA VAL A 323 10.63 -5.26 19.50
C VAL A 323 11.96 -4.76 20.05
N ALA A 324 11.97 -4.16 21.24
CA ALA A 324 13.20 -3.77 21.92
C ALA A 324 14.10 -4.98 22.25
N GLN A 325 13.50 -6.12 22.56
CA GLN A 325 14.24 -7.37 22.75
C GLN A 325 14.95 -7.85 21.47
N LEU A 326 14.29 -7.70 20.29
CA LEU A 326 14.93 -8.02 19.01
C LEU A 326 16.16 -7.15 18.75
N LEU A 327 16.09 -5.84 19.04
CA LEU A 327 17.25 -4.95 18.96
C LEU A 327 18.39 -5.40 19.88
N ALA A 328 18.07 -5.76 21.12
CA ALA A 328 19.05 -6.22 22.09
C ALA A 328 19.71 -7.56 21.70
N VAL A 329 18.95 -8.46 21.11
CA VAL A 329 19.47 -9.74 20.60
C VAL A 329 20.44 -9.50 19.45
N LEU A 330 20.12 -8.63 18.50
CA LEU A 330 21.01 -8.27 17.39
C LEU A 330 22.33 -7.64 17.86
N GLU A 331 22.27 -6.81 18.91
CA GLU A 331 23.47 -6.19 19.48
C GLU A 331 24.37 -7.20 20.19
N ARG A 332 23.75 -8.10 20.97
CA ARG A 332 24.48 -9.06 21.85
C ARG A 332 24.96 -10.31 21.13
N GLN A 333 24.44 -10.62 19.95
CA GLN A 333 24.75 -11.83 19.19
C GLN A 333 25.42 -11.50 17.85
N PRO A 334 26.76 -11.32 17.79
CA PRO A 334 27.49 -10.95 16.56
C PRO A 334 27.26 -11.94 15.42
N GLU A 335 27.12 -13.23 15.71
CA GLU A 335 26.88 -14.28 14.71
C GLU A 335 25.50 -14.14 14.06
N LEU A 336 24.45 -13.82 14.85
CA LEU A 336 23.13 -13.53 14.32
C LEU A 336 23.14 -12.26 13.47
N ARG A 337 23.82 -11.21 13.97
CA ARG A 337 23.99 -9.95 13.21
C ARG A 337 24.64 -10.22 11.84
N THR A 338 25.71 -11.01 11.80
CA THR A 338 26.41 -11.38 10.57
C THR A 338 25.47 -12.09 9.61
N ARG A 339 24.74 -13.11 10.06
CA ARG A 339 23.77 -13.85 9.24
C ARG A 339 22.66 -12.93 8.68
N VAL A 340 22.15 -12.00 9.49
CA VAL A 340 21.14 -11.03 9.05
C VAL A 340 21.70 -10.14 7.94
N VAL A 341 22.90 -9.60 8.10
CA VAL A 341 23.55 -8.75 7.09
C VAL A 341 23.85 -9.53 5.80
N GLU A 342 24.28 -10.78 5.90
CA GLU A 342 24.50 -11.66 4.74
C GLU A 342 23.20 -11.93 3.97
N ALA A 343 22.12 -12.22 4.68
CA ALA A 343 20.79 -12.39 4.07
C ALA A 343 20.33 -11.09 3.38
N GLN A 344 20.57 -9.93 3.99
CA GLN A 344 20.28 -8.62 3.39
C GLN A 344 21.07 -8.38 2.11
N ARG A 345 22.38 -8.69 2.09
CA ARG A 345 23.21 -8.61 0.88
C ARG A 345 22.71 -9.57 -0.21
N ALA A 346 22.29 -10.78 0.17
CA ALA A 346 21.70 -11.73 -0.77
C ALA A 346 20.40 -11.20 -1.40
N ARG A 347 19.54 -10.54 -0.60
CA ARG A 347 18.31 -9.90 -1.10
C ARG A 347 18.60 -8.83 -2.14
N LEU A 348 19.62 -8.00 -1.93
CA LEU A 348 19.96 -6.89 -2.82
C LEU A 348 20.44 -7.36 -4.19
N ARG A 349 21.07 -8.54 -4.31
CA ARG A 349 21.46 -9.10 -5.62
C ARG A 349 20.28 -9.28 -6.58
N GLY A 350 19.09 -9.55 -6.06
CA GLY A 350 17.86 -9.62 -6.88
C GLY A 350 17.31 -8.27 -7.32
N LEU A 351 17.93 -7.16 -6.89
CA LEU A 351 17.53 -5.78 -7.21
C LEU A 351 18.64 -5.01 -7.95
N GLU A 352 19.56 -5.71 -8.58
CA GLU A 352 20.58 -5.12 -9.44
C GLU A 352 19.96 -4.45 -10.66
N GLN A 353 20.56 -3.35 -11.13
CA GLN A 353 19.97 -2.49 -12.16
C GLN A 353 19.63 -3.24 -13.45
N ASP A 354 20.49 -4.12 -13.93
CA ASP A 354 20.26 -4.87 -15.17
C ASP A 354 19.10 -5.87 -15.04
N ALA A 355 19.00 -6.55 -13.89
CA ALA A 355 17.89 -7.45 -13.62
C ALA A 355 16.56 -6.70 -13.52
N VAL A 356 16.57 -5.54 -12.85
CA VAL A 356 15.41 -4.64 -12.76
C VAL A 356 15.01 -4.12 -14.14
N ALA A 357 15.96 -3.62 -14.93
CA ALA A 357 15.70 -3.11 -16.28
C ALA A 357 15.09 -4.20 -17.20
N THR A 358 15.61 -5.42 -17.11
CA THR A 358 15.09 -6.58 -17.87
C THR A 358 13.66 -6.90 -17.45
N ALA A 359 13.39 -7.02 -16.15
CA ALA A 359 12.06 -7.33 -15.64
C ALA A 359 11.02 -6.24 -15.98
N VAL A 360 11.41 -4.97 -15.90
CA VAL A 360 10.55 -3.84 -16.32
C VAL A 360 10.26 -3.90 -17.81
N ARG A 361 11.27 -4.20 -18.65
CA ARG A 361 11.10 -4.35 -20.10
C ARG A 361 10.14 -5.49 -20.43
N ASP A 362 10.31 -6.64 -19.79
CA ASP A 362 9.45 -7.81 -20.02
C ASP A 362 8.00 -7.55 -19.60
N ALA A 363 7.78 -6.86 -18.52
CA ALA A 363 6.44 -6.48 -18.06
C ALA A 363 5.77 -5.46 -19.00
N LEU A 364 6.51 -4.49 -19.53
CA LEU A 364 5.99 -3.48 -20.45
C LEU A 364 5.83 -4.00 -21.88
N ARG A 365 6.52 -5.06 -22.27
CA ARG A 365 6.55 -5.58 -23.65
C ARG A 365 5.18 -5.81 -24.24
N PRO A 366 4.21 -6.49 -23.60
CA PRO A 366 2.89 -6.71 -24.20
C PRO A 366 2.14 -5.41 -24.49
N LEU A 367 2.31 -4.39 -23.62
CA LEU A 367 1.77 -3.06 -23.87
C LEU A 367 2.47 -2.39 -25.07
N LEU A 368 3.80 -2.43 -25.14
CA LEU A 368 4.57 -1.76 -26.18
C LEU A 368 4.38 -2.42 -27.56
N GLU A 369 4.24 -3.74 -27.61
CA GLU A 369 4.01 -4.49 -28.85
C GLU A 369 2.53 -4.59 -29.26
N GLY A 370 1.61 -4.12 -28.42
CA GLY A 370 0.16 -4.22 -28.68
C GLY A 370 -0.36 -5.65 -28.67
N THR A 371 0.28 -6.53 -27.90
CA THR A 371 -0.06 -7.96 -27.78
C THR A 371 -0.84 -8.29 -26.53
N LEU A 372 -1.28 -7.27 -25.75
CA LEU A 372 -2.13 -7.50 -24.59
C LEU A 372 -3.40 -8.26 -25.03
N PRO A 373 -3.78 -9.34 -24.34
CA PRO A 373 -5.05 -10.01 -24.58
C PRO A 373 -6.19 -8.98 -24.41
N HIS A 374 -7.28 -9.15 -25.19
CA HIS A 374 -8.47 -8.35 -24.90
C HIS A 374 -8.95 -8.66 -23.49
N PRO A 375 -9.21 -7.66 -22.64
CA PRO A 375 -9.76 -7.91 -21.32
C PRO A 375 -11.06 -8.70 -21.50
N THR A 376 -11.10 -9.88 -20.90
CA THR A 376 -12.35 -10.65 -20.83
C THR A 376 -13.29 -9.80 -19.96
N PRO A 377 -14.46 -9.39 -20.45
CA PRO A 377 -15.38 -8.65 -19.61
C PRO A 377 -15.61 -9.48 -18.34
N SER A 378 -15.43 -8.88 -17.17
CA SER A 378 -15.84 -9.51 -15.92
C SER A 378 -17.35 -9.71 -15.99
N THR A 379 -17.78 -10.91 -16.38
CA THR A 379 -19.18 -11.25 -16.61
C THR A 379 -19.94 -11.52 -15.31
N SER A 380 -19.28 -11.45 -14.17
CA SER A 380 -19.91 -11.73 -12.89
C SER A 380 -20.41 -10.44 -12.25
N GLY A 381 -21.60 -10.00 -12.67
CA GLY A 381 -22.40 -9.15 -11.80
C GLY A 381 -22.73 -9.97 -10.54
N HIS A 382 -22.01 -9.74 -9.44
CA HIS A 382 -22.33 -10.37 -8.16
C HIS A 382 -23.68 -9.84 -7.68
N GLY A 383 -24.49 -10.72 -7.10
CA GLY A 383 -25.81 -10.33 -6.57
C GLY A 383 -25.68 -9.54 -5.27
N VAL A 384 -24.76 -9.93 -4.40
CA VAL A 384 -24.53 -9.33 -3.07
C VAL A 384 -23.08 -9.56 -2.64
N GLU A 385 -22.47 -8.55 -2.02
CA GLU A 385 -21.18 -8.65 -1.36
C GLU A 385 -21.40 -8.94 0.14
N LEU A 386 -20.91 -10.06 0.63
CA LEU A 386 -20.94 -10.44 2.04
C LEU A 386 -19.57 -10.14 2.67
N VAL A 387 -19.43 -9.00 3.31
CA VAL A 387 -18.15 -8.55 3.87
C VAL A 387 -18.01 -9.10 5.28
N CYS A 388 -17.20 -10.15 5.46
CA CYS A 388 -16.93 -10.81 6.73
C CYS A 388 -15.41 -11.01 6.91
N PRO A 389 -14.67 -10.03 7.43
CA PRO A 389 -13.21 -10.09 7.52
C PRO A 389 -12.68 -11.32 8.27
N GLY A 390 -13.35 -11.74 9.33
CA GLY A 390 -12.97 -12.90 10.13
C GLY A 390 -13.39 -14.26 9.57
N PHE A 391 -14.08 -14.33 8.42
CA PHE A 391 -14.66 -15.58 7.89
C PHE A 391 -13.63 -16.71 7.75
N SER A 392 -12.45 -16.40 7.22
CA SER A 392 -11.38 -17.38 7.03
C SER A 392 -10.54 -17.62 8.28
N ALA A 393 -10.39 -16.61 9.15
CA ALA A 393 -9.61 -16.71 10.37
C ALA A 393 -10.32 -17.48 11.49
N ALA A 394 -11.66 -17.38 11.56
CA ALA A 394 -12.48 -18.03 12.57
C ALA A 394 -13.73 -18.66 11.93
N PRO A 395 -13.58 -19.78 11.17
CA PRO A 395 -14.67 -20.36 10.38
C PRO A 395 -15.84 -20.87 11.25
N GLU A 396 -15.57 -21.21 12.51
CA GLU A 396 -16.58 -21.70 13.45
C GLU A 396 -17.24 -20.60 14.29
N ALA A 397 -16.78 -19.35 14.16
CA ALA A 397 -17.41 -18.23 14.84
C ALA A 397 -18.88 -18.07 14.41
N PRO A 398 -19.79 -17.62 15.29
CA PRO A 398 -21.21 -17.46 14.97
C PRO A 398 -21.46 -16.66 13.70
N MET A 399 -20.71 -15.55 13.50
CA MET A 399 -20.84 -14.70 12.32
C MET A 399 -20.34 -15.40 11.04
N SER A 400 -19.27 -16.17 11.11
CA SER A 400 -18.79 -16.97 9.96
C SER A 400 -19.76 -18.05 9.55
N ARG A 401 -20.38 -18.77 10.52
CA ARG A 401 -21.43 -19.73 10.25
C ARG A 401 -22.68 -19.08 9.64
N PHE A 402 -23.06 -17.91 10.14
CA PHE A 402 -24.14 -17.12 9.58
C PHE A 402 -23.85 -16.68 8.15
N THR A 403 -22.65 -16.17 7.88
CA THR A 403 -22.18 -15.77 6.54
C THR A 403 -22.28 -16.93 5.54
N ARG A 404 -21.82 -18.14 5.95
CA ARG A 404 -21.88 -19.34 5.12
C ARG A 404 -23.31 -19.69 4.74
N ARG A 405 -24.23 -19.76 5.70
CA ARG A 405 -25.64 -20.04 5.46
C ARG A 405 -26.31 -18.97 4.60
N LEU A 406 -25.94 -17.72 4.77
CA LEU A 406 -26.46 -16.63 3.96
C LEU A 406 -25.93 -16.71 2.51
N ALA A 407 -24.66 -17.05 2.31
CA ALA A 407 -24.08 -17.26 0.99
C ALA A 407 -24.73 -18.45 0.25
N GLU A 408 -25.05 -19.53 0.95
CA GLU A 408 -25.78 -20.66 0.40
C GLU A 408 -27.20 -20.29 -0.07
N ARG A 409 -27.81 -19.32 0.56
CA ARG A 409 -29.19 -18.88 0.27
C ARG A 409 -29.27 -17.81 -0.81
N LEU A 410 -28.23 -17.01 -0.99
CA LEU A 410 -28.22 -15.90 -1.93
C LEU A 410 -27.51 -16.29 -3.24
N PRO A 411 -28.21 -16.26 -4.39
CA PRO A 411 -27.59 -16.56 -5.67
C PRO A 411 -26.53 -15.50 -6.00
N ARG A 412 -25.37 -15.95 -6.49
CA ARG A 412 -24.23 -15.09 -6.85
C ARG A 412 -23.67 -14.24 -5.72
N ALA A 413 -23.80 -14.68 -4.45
CA ALA A 413 -23.13 -14.02 -3.33
C ALA A 413 -21.61 -14.19 -3.45
N ARG A 414 -20.88 -13.09 -3.17
CA ARG A 414 -19.44 -13.12 -3.01
C ARG A 414 -19.09 -12.82 -1.56
N VAL A 415 -18.36 -13.72 -0.89
CA VAL A 415 -17.87 -13.52 0.47
C VAL A 415 -16.48 -12.89 0.39
N LEU A 416 -16.32 -11.72 1.01
CA LEU A 416 -15.06 -11.00 1.10
C LEU A 416 -14.49 -11.18 2.51
N SER A 417 -13.30 -11.76 2.61
CA SER A 417 -12.63 -12.10 3.87
C SER A 417 -11.16 -11.74 3.84
N LEU A 418 -10.51 -11.80 5.01
CA LEU A 418 -9.05 -11.69 5.13
C LEU A 418 -8.41 -13.08 5.14
N HIS A 419 -7.16 -13.18 4.70
CA HIS A 419 -6.36 -14.37 4.88
C HIS A 419 -6.21 -14.72 6.37
N ALA A 420 -6.41 -16.01 6.70
CA ALA A 420 -6.11 -16.55 8.01
C ALA A 420 -4.65 -17.00 8.04
N GLY A 421 -3.73 -16.13 8.39
CA GLY A 421 -2.33 -16.52 8.51
C GLY A 421 -1.35 -15.40 8.24
N ALA A 422 -0.07 -15.78 8.17
CA ALA A 422 1.01 -14.84 7.93
C ALA A 422 0.80 -14.06 6.64
N LEU A 423 1.29 -12.84 6.65
CA LEU A 423 1.38 -11.90 5.55
C LEU A 423 1.67 -12.60 4.21
N LEU A 424 0.63 -13.01 3.53
CA LEU A 424 0.76 -13.56 2.19
C LEU A 424 0.62 -12.44 1.20
N THR A 425 1.66 -12.24 0.46
CA THR A 425 1.72 -11.33 -0.66
C THR A 425 1.41 -12.11 -1.93
N SER A 426 0.13 -12.31 -2.19
CA SER A 426 -0.34 -12.74 -3.50
C SER A 426 -0.57 -11.50 -4.36
N ALA A 427 -0.23 -11.55 -5.64
CA ALA A 427 -0.57 -10.48 -6.58
C ALA A 427 -2.08 -10.41 -6.90
N ALA A 428 -2.85 -11.37 -6.41
CA ALA A 428 -4.30 -11.45 -6.57
C ALA A 428 -4.91 -12.08 -5.31
N PRO A 429 -6.15 -11.73 -4.96
CA PRO A 429 -6.87 -12.41 -3.88
C PRO A 429 -6.99 -13.90 -4.17
N ALA A 430 -6.90 -14.72 -3.13
CA ALA A 430 -7.20 -16.15 -3.29
C ALA A 430 -8.71 -16.31 -3.41
N VAL A 431 -9.14 -17.04 -4.44
CA VAL A 431 -10.56 -17.28 -4.70
C VAL A 431 -10.85 -18.76 -4.52
N ASP A 432 -11.79 -19.06 -3.64
CA ASP A 432 -12.31 -20.42 -3.42
C ASP A 432 -13.81 -20.47 -3.67
N SER A 433 -14.32 -21.63 -4.02
CA SER A 433 -15.77 -21.87 -4.07
C SER A 433 -16.30 -22.19 -2.67
N ALA A 434 -17.40 -21.55 -2.26
CA ALA A 434 -18.14 -21.87 -1.05
C ALA A 434 -19.62 -22.11 -1.40
N GLY A 435 -20.01 -23.36 -1.60
CA GLY A 435 -21.35 -23.68 -2.05
C GLY A 435 -21.66 -23.08 -3.42
N ALA A 436 -22.68 -22.21 -3.51
CA ALA A 436 -23.08 -21.50 -4.74
C ALA A 436 -22.36 -20.16 -4.95
N GLY A 437 -21.46 -19.77 -4.05
CA GLY A 437 -20.77 -18.46 -4.05
C GLY A 437 -19.25 -18.59 -4.13
N GLU A 438 -18.60 -17.45 -4.29
CA GLU A 438 -17.14 -17.32 -4.29
C GLU A 438 -16.68 -16.72 -2.95
N VAL A 439 -15.58 -17.23 -2.41
CA VAL A 439 -14.89 -16.63 -1.25
C VAL A 439 -13.59 -16.01 -1.73
N TRP A 440 -13.51 -14.71 -1.62
CA TRP A 440 -12.32 -13.94 -1.94
C TRP A 440 -11.57 -13.58 -0.66
N ARG A 441 -10.29 -13.96 -0.57
CA ARG A 441 -9.44 -13.68 0.58
C ARG A 441 -8.39 -12.67 0.20
N PHE A 442 -8.35 -11.58 0.96
CA PHE A 442 -7.46 -10.45 0.76
C PHE A 442 -6.39 -10.40 1.84
N SER A 443 -5.23 -9.89 1.49
CA SER A 443 -4.16 -9.62 2.45
C SER A 443 -4.56 -8.48 3.39
N PRO A 444 -4.37 -8.63 4.72
CA PRO A 444 -4.56 -7.53 5.64
C PRO A 444 -3.44 -6.49 5.49
N ASP A 445 -3.74 -5.21 5.74
CA ASP A 445 -2.75 -4.14 5.72
C ASP A 445 -1.72 -4.27 6.85
N LEU A 446 -2.16 -4.81 7.99
CA LEU A 446 -1.33 -5.05 9.17
C LEU A 446 -1.31 -6.55 9.52
N PRO A 447 -0.29 -7.03 10.23
CA PRO A 447 -0.29 -8.40 10.75
C PRO A 447 -1.53 -8.70 11.58
N LEU A 448 -2.11 -9.90 11.39
CA LEU A 448 -3.22 -10.35 12.22
C LEU A 448 -2.75 -10.56 13.67
N PRO A 449 -3.52 -10.13 14.68
CA PRO A 449 -3.20 -10.40 16.07
C PRO A 449 -3.19 -11.93 16.33
N ARG A 450 -2.28 -12.40 17.19
CA ARG A 450 -2.17 -13.83 17.56
C ARG A 450 -3.41 -14.38 18.24
N GLU A 451 -4.15 -13.53 18.94
CA GLU A 451 -5.41 -13.86 19.59
C GLU A 451 -6.55 -13.08 18.92
N ALA A 452 -7.60 -13.79 18.53
CA ALA A 452 -8.76 -13.22 17.83
C ALA A 452 -9.67 -12.37 18.76
N SER A 453 -9.08 -11.62 19.69
CA SER A 453 -9.81 -10.75 20.62
C SER A 453 -9.85 -9.31 20.10
N GLY A 454 -10.90 -8.95 19.40
CA GLY A 454 -11.31 -7.56 19.24
C GLY A 454 -11.20 -6.98 17.84
N GLU A 455 -10.10 -6.32 17.50
CA GLU A 455 -9.99 -5.57 16.25
C GLU A 455 -9.30 -6.37 15.15
N LEU A 456 -9.97 -6.57 14.03
CA LEU A 456 -9.32 -7.09 12.81
C LEU A 456 -8.72 -5.92 12.04
N PRO A 457 -7.50 -6.06 11.50
CA PRO A 457 -6.91 -5.03 10.65
C PRO A 457 -7.72 -4.87 9.37
N GLY A 458 -7.78 -3.65 8.84
CA GLY A 458 -8.38 -3.39 7.54
C GLY A 458 -7.56 -4.00 6.40
N SER A 459 -8.16 -4.02 5.22
CA SER A 459 -7.49 -4.38 3.98
C SER A 459 -7.87 -3.40 2.88
N SER A 460 -6.88 -2.66 2.38
CA SER A 460 -7.08 -1.71 1.27
C SER A 460 -7.60 -2.41 0.02
N ALA A 461 -7.14 -3.63 -0.26
CA ALA A 461 -7.60 -4.41 -1.40
C ALA A 461 -9.07 -4.84 -1.24
N LEU A 462 -9.48 -5.30 -0.05
CA LEU A 462 -10.88 -5.64 0.22
C LEU A 462 -11.79 -4.41 0.09
N GLU A 463 -11.40 -3.29 0.67
CA GLU A 463 -12.15 -2.03 0.56
C GLU A 463 -12.30 -1.58 -0.90
N THR A 464 -11.24 -1.69 -1.68
CA THR A 464 -11.25 -1.37 -3.12
C THR A 464 -12.18 -2.30 -3.89
N ALA A 465 -12.18 -3.61 -3.59
CA ALA A 465 -13.10 -4.58 -4.18
C ALA A 465 -14.57 -4.21 -3.93
N VAL A 466 -14.91 -3.84 -2.69
CA VAL A 466 -16.28 -3.43 -2.32
C VAL A 466 -16.68 -2.14 -3.03
N CYS A 467 -15.77 -1.17 -3.14
CA CYS A 467 -16.03 0.10 -3.83
C CYS A 467 -16.16 -0.06 -5.35
N ALA A 468 -15.41 -0.99 -5.96
CA ALA A 468 -15.48 -1.30 -7.38
C ALA A 468 -16.76 -2.03 -7.78
N SER A 469 -17.42 -2.72 -6.84
CA SER A 469 -18.67 -3.46 -7.09
C SER A 469 -19.87 -2.52 -7.09
N GLU A 470 -20.85 -2.77 -7.97
CA GLU A 470 -22.16 -2.10 -7.95
C GLU A 470 -23.18 -2.83 -7.06
N ALA A 471 -22.87 -4.03 -6.58
CA ALA A 471 -23.74 -4.84 -5.76
C ALA A 471 -23.97 -4.22 -4.36
N PRO A 472 -25.09 -4.52 -3.70
CA PRO A 472 -25.26 -4.25 -2.28
C PRO A 472 -24.18 -4.93 -1.44
N ALA A 473 -23.61 -4.23 -0.48
CA ALA A 473 -22.61 -4.74 0.44
C ALA A 473 -23.20 -4.93 1.84
N LEU A 474 -23.14 -6.14 2.35
CA LEU A 474 -23.60 -6.51 3.69
C LEU A 474 -22.39 -6.74 4.60
N PHE A 475 -22.15 -5.83 5.52
CA PHE A 475 -21.05 -5.89 6.49
C PHE A 475 -21.46 -6.75 7.68
N LEU A 476 -20.88 -7.93 7.78
CA LEU A 476 -21.16 -8.94 8.80
C LEU A 476 -20.21 -8.78 9.98
N GLY A 477 -20.76 -8.62 11.18
CA GLY A 477 -20.01 -8.23 12.35
C GLY A 477 -19.70 -6.73 12.37
N ALA A 478 -20.67 -5.91 11.99
CA ALA A 478 -20.55 -4.44 11.96
C ALA A 478 -20.32 -3.81 13.34
N ASP A 479 -20.46 -4.59 14.40
CA ASP A 479 -20.11 -4.28 15.78
C ASP A 479 -18.62 -4.54 16.09
N THR A 480 -17.88 -5.23 15.22
CA THR A 480 -16.43 -5.34 15.36
C THR A 480 -15.76 -4.03 14.97
N ARG A 481 -14.72 -3.63 15.71
CA ARG A 481 -13.92 -2.44 15.42
C ARG A 481 -13.04 -2.68 14.20
N VAL A 482 -13.63 -2.66 13.02
CA VAL A 482 -12.90 -2.57 11.75
C VAL A 482 -13.10 -1.16 11.23
N ALA A 483 -12.03 -0.41 11.09
CA ALA A 483 -12.09 0.91 10.47
C ALA A 483 -12.29 0.74 8.97
N TRP A 484 -13.51 0.98 8.49
CA TRP A 484 -13.86 0.88 7.08
C TRP A 484 -14.00 2.26 6.46
N ASP A 485 -13.03 2.66 5.64
CA ASP A 485 -13.12 3.88 4.84
C ASP A 485 -14.19 3.79 3.74
N ALA A 486 -14.54 2.56 3.36
CA ALA A 486 -15.48 2.28 2.27
C ALA A 486 -16.95 2.56 2.62
N VAL A 487 -17.37 2.35 3.88
CA VAL A 487 -18.80 2.40 4.25
C VAL A 487 -19.46 3.73 3.95
N PRO A 488 -18.89 4.90 4.25
CA PRO A 488 -19.48 6.19 3.91
C PRO A 488 -19.69 6.37 2.40
N ARG A 489 -18.80 5.82 1.56
CA ARG A 489 -18.85 5.94 0.09
C ARG A 489 -19.93 5.07 -0.53
N LEU A 490 -20.24 3.95 0.08
CA LEU A 490 -21.27 3.03 -0.41
C LEU A 490 -22.69 3.58 -0.21
N GLY A 491 -22.88 4.51 0.73
CA GLY A 491 -24.16 5.14 0.99
C GLY A 491 -25.28 4.11 1.16
N ALA A 492 -26.33 4.20 0.35
CA ALA A 492 -27.50 3.32 0.42
C ALA A 492 -27.22 1.84 0.08
N ARG A 493 -26.05 1.49 -0.46
CA ARG A 493 -25.67 0.11 -0.76
C ARG A 493 -25.09 -0.65 0.44
N ALA A 494 -24.62 0.07 1.48
CA ALA A 494 -24.04 -0.52 2.67
C ALA A 494 -25.10 -0.90 3.71
N TRP A 495 -25.01 -2.12 4.21
CA TRP A 495 -25.86 -2.67 5.27
C TRP A 495 -24.97 -3.26 6.35
N GLY A 496 -25.35 -3.09 7.62
CA GLY A 496 -24.63 -3.67 8.74
C GLY A 496 -25.42 -4.80 9.39
N VAL A 497 -24.74 -5.85 9.82
CA VAL A 497 -25.29 -6.91 10.69
C VAL A 497 -24.44 -6.99 11.95
N VAL A 498 -25.08 -6.85 13.08
CA VAL A 498 -24.45 -6.92 14.42
C VAL A 498 -24.86 -8.15 15.17
N SER A 499 -23.98 -8.66 16.01
CA SER A 499 -24.23 -9.84 16.85
C SER A 499 -24.96 -9.48 18.15
N SER A 500 -25.00 -8.20 18.53
CA SER A 500 -25.70 -7.68 19.69
C SER A 500 -26.38 -6.34 19.37
N SER A 501 -27.32 -5.92 20.23
CA SER A 501 -27.99 -4.61 20.11
C SER A 501 -27.10 -3.44 20.53
N GLU A 502 -25.95 -3.69 21.16
CA GLU A 502 -25.01 -2.66 21.59
C GLU A 502 -24.01 -2.34 20.47
N ARG A 503 -24.01 -1.09 20.03
CA ARG A 503 -22.99 -0.58 19.12
C ARG A 503 -21.70 -0.27 19.87
N LEU A 504 -20.57 -0.76 19.39
CA LEU A 504 -19.27 -0.30 19.87
C LEU A 504 -19.01 1.14 19.40
N SER A 505 -18.38 1.95 20.24
CA SER A 505 -17.97 3.31 19.87
C SER A 505 -16.98 3.25 18.72
N GLY A 506 -17.25 4.02 17.63
CA GLY A 506 -16.42 4.03 16.42
C GLY A 506 -16.91 3.11 15.29
N SER A 507 -18.01 2.37 15.47
CA SER A 507 -18.63 1.63 14.37
C SER A 507 -19.22 2.59 13.33
N PRO A 508 -19.16 2.26 12.00
CA PRO A 508 -19.77 3.04 10.95
C PRO A 508 -21.25 3.25 11.15
N ASP A 509 -21.77 4.41 10.73
CA ASP A 509 -23.20 4.68 10.81
C ASP A 509 -23.95 4.13 9.58
N TYR A 510 -24.68 3.06 9.79
CA TYR A 510 -25.55 2.44 8.79
C TYR A 510 -26.97 3.00 8.80
N GLY A 511 -27.33 3.87 9.75
CA GLY A 511 -28.71 4.38 9.92
C GLY A 511 -29.72 3.22 10.08
N ASP A 512 -30.85 3.31 9.39
CA ASP A 512 -31.91 2.28 9.39
C ASP A 512 -31.53 0.95 8.73
N ARG A 513 -30.32 0.84 8.22
CA ARG A 513 -29.79 -0.35 7.53
C ARG A 513 -28.96 -1.24 8.44
N LEU A 514 -28.99 -1.02 9.73
CA LEU A 514 -28.38 -1.88 10.71
C LEU A 514 -29.36 -2.98 11.12
N LEU A 515 -28.92 -4.24 11.00
CA LEU A 515 -29.71 -5.43 11.33
C LEU A 515 -29.06 -6.12 12.53
N ALA A 516 -29.80 -6.30 13.62
CA ALA A 516 -29.35 -7.09 14.75
C ALA A 516 -29.59 -8.58 14.49
N LEU A 517 -28.60 -9.41 14.80
CA LEU A 517 -28.66 -10.87 14.70
C LEU A 517 -29.10 -11.46 16.04
N ASP A 518 -30.23 -12.12 16.07
CA ASP A 518 -30.59 -12.97 17.19
C ASP A 518 -29.92 -14.35 17.02
N SER A 519 -28.92 -14.63 17.83
CA SER A 519 -28.13 -15.87 17.76
C SER A 519 -28.95 -17.15 17.97
N GLY A 520 -30.11 -17.04 18.64
CA GLY A 520 -31.04 -18.16 18.86
C GLY A 520 -31.94 -18.47 17.66
N ARG A 521 -32.02 -17.57 16.67
CA ARG A 521 -32.91 -17.66 15.50
C ARG A 521 -32.17 -17.44 14.18
N MET A 522 -31.02 -18.05 14.03
CA MET A 522 -30.11 -17.81 12.89
C MET A 522 -30.80 -18.00 11.52
N ASP A 523 -31.57 -19.08 11.33
CA ASP A 523 -32.22 -19.40 10.05
C ASP A 523 -33.35 -18.39 9.73
N GLU A 524 -34.04 -17.89 10.75
CA GLU A 524 -35.06 -16.87 10.59
C GLU A 524 -34.43 -15.53 10.15
N ALA A 525 -33.29 -15.18 10.75
CA ALA A 525 -32.51 -14.01 10.37
C ALA A 525 -31.95 -14.10 8.95
N VAL A 526 -31.40 -15.25 8.54
CA VAL A 526 -30.94 -15.53 7.17
C VAL A 526 -32.09 -15.32 6.18
N ASN A 527 -33.25 -15.94 6.42
CA ASN A 527 -34.39 -15.82 5.52
C ASN A 527 -34.97 -14.40 5.47
N ARG A 528 -34.93 -13.65 6.56
CA ARG A 528 -35.35 -12.25 6.60
C ARG A 528 -34.43 -11.35 5.76
N ILE A 529 -33.11 -11.49 5.93
CA ILE A 529 -32.12 -10.71 5.20
C ILE A 529 -32.15 -11.07 3.72
N ALA A 530 -32.21 -12.34 3.37
CA ALA A 530 -32.33 -12.78 1.97
C ALA A 530 -33.55 -12.13 1.28
N ARG A 531 -34.74 -12.13 1.92
CA ARG A 531 -35.93 -11.48 1.37
C ARG A 531 -35.77 -9.97 1.18
N ILE A 532 -35.10 -9.26 2.12
CA ILE A 532 -34.84 -7.82 1.99
C ILE A 532 -33.94 -7.54 0.79
N LEU A 533 -32.90 -8.34 0.57
CA LEU A 533 -31.97 -8.19 -0.55
C LEU A 533 -32.58 -8.57 -1.89
N GLU A 534 -33.39 -9.65 -1.95
CA GLU A 534 -34.12 -10.08 -3.14
C GLU A 534 -35.14 -9.04 -3.61
N THR A 535 -35.93 -8.47 -2.69
CA THR A 535 -36.95 -7.45 -3.03
C THR A 535 -36.35 -6.16 -3.57
N ARG A 536 -35.15 -5.80 -3.16
CA ARG A 536 -34.48 -4.58 -3.63
C ARG A 536 -33.68 -4.78 -4.91
N GLY A 537 -33.17 -5.99 -5.16
CA GLY A 537 -32.57 -6.39 -6.45
C GLY A 537 -33.58 -6.32 -7.59
N ALA A 538 -34.83 -6.74 -7.34
CA ALA A 538 -35.92 -6.68 -8.31
C ALA A 538 -36.41 -5.24 -8.61
N SER A 539 -36.24 -4.28 -7.68
CA SER A 539 -36.60 -2.87 -7.88
C SER A 539 -35.62 -2.09 -8.78
N ARG A 540 -34.43 -2.60 -9.05
CA ARG A 540 -33.43 -2.00 -9.95
C ARG A 540 -33.44 -2.55 -11.37
N ALA A 541 -34.16 -3.64 -11.62
CA ALA A 541 -34.30 -4.27 -12.94
C ALA A 541 -35.54 -3.77 -13.71
N ARG A 542 -36.22 -2.72 -13.21
CA ARG A 542 -37.35 -2.05 -13.88
C ARG A 542 -37.02 -0.62 -14.27
#